data_42340f2f2dfc8d736608b00818308f01
#
_entry.id   42340f2f2dfc8d736608b00818308f01
#
_cell.length_a   1.000
_cell.length_b   1.000
_cell.length_c   1.000
_cell.angle_alpha   90.00
_cell.angle_beta   90.00
_cell.angle_gamma   90.00
#
_symmetry.space_group_name_H-M   'P 1'
#
loop_
_entity.id
_entity.type
_entity.pdbx_description
1 polymer ?
#
loop_
_entity_poly.entity_id
_entity_poly.type
_entity_poly.pdbx_seq_one_letter_code
_entity_poly.pdbx_strand_id
1 'polypeptide(L)'
;MAWTSDGIAARIAAEIASVSVVSIGIGVPARITDHVDLKGPVMLHMENGILGIGPRQAANQSAPDVANAIGVPAGVRADAAFFDIDLSIRMMRGGHIDVAVLGAMEVAQNGDLAGWRVPGAVDSGMGGAMDLVVGARRIIVCMSHTSSGGAAKLVPDCRLPLTGTGVV
;
A
#
# COMPACT_ATOMS: atom_id res chain seq x y z
N MET A 1 15.16 -18.70 -6.88
CA MET A 1 14.93 -18.40 -5.44
C MET A 1 13.80 -17.36 -5.36
N ALA A 2 12.75 -17.59 -4.58
CA ALA A 2 11.66 -16.63 -4.44
C ALA A 2 12.14 -15.39 -3.65
N TRP A 3 11.64 -14.22 -3.99
CA TRP A 3 11.93 -12.99 -3.26
C TRP A 3 11.26 -13.03 -1.88
N THR A 4 11.96 -12.52 -0.87
CA THR A 4 11.36 -12.28 0.44
C THR A 4 10.45 -11.06 0.38
N SER A 5 9.51 -10.91 1.33
CA SER A 5 8.68 -9.72 1.42
C SER A 5 9.49 -8.43 1.52
N ASP A 6 10.63 -8.50 2.18
CA ASP A 6 11.57 -7.39 2.32
C ASP A 6 12.28 -7.06 1.01
N GLY A 7 12.72 -8.07 0.27
CA GLY A 7 13.30 -7.90 -1.07
C GLY A 7 12.31 -7.33 -2.07
N ILE A 8 11.03 -7.72 -2.00
CA ILE A 8 9.95 -7.12 -2.82
C ILE A 8 9.79 -5.63 -2.47
N ALA A 9 9.74 -5.29 -1.18
CA ALA A 9 9.60 -3.91 -0.72
C ALA A 9 10.79 -3.04 -1.16
N ALA A 10 12.02 -3.54 -1.03
CA ALA A 10 13.23 -2.85 -1.50
C ALA A 10 13.21 -2.60 -3.02
N ARG A 11 12.75 -3.58 -3.82
CA ARG A 11 12.62 -3.41 -5.28
C ARG A 11 11.60 -2.31 -5.63
N ILE A 12 10.46 -2.26 -4.92
CA ILE A 12 9.46 -1.24 -5.15
C ILE A 12 9.96 0.13 -4.70
N ALA A 13 10.65 0.24 -3.56
CA ALA A 13 11.26 1.48 -3.11
C ALA A 13 12.18 2.09 -4.18
N ALA A 14 12.97 1.26 -4.86
CA ALA A 14 13.79 1.70 -5.99
C ALA A 14 12.96 2.17 -7.20
N GLU A 15 11.82 1.52 -7.47
CA GLU A 15 10.93 1.88 -8.59
C GLU A 15 10.25 3.24 -8.38
N ILE A 16 9.91 3.58 -7.13
CA ILE A 16 9.21 4.82 -6.78
C ILE A 16 10.15 5.97 -6.38
N ALA A 17 11.46 5.79 -6.42
CA ALA A 17 12.44 6.75 -5.88
C ALA A 17 12.37 8.16 -6.49
N SER A 18 11.80 8.31 -7.69
CA SER A 18 11.62 9.59 -8.40
C SER A 18 10.17 10.08 -8.43
N VAL A 19 9.27 9.41 -7.71
CA VAL A 19 7.83 9.75 -7.68
C VAL A 19 7.57 10.73 -6.55
N SER A 20 6.60 11.66 -6.71
CA SER A 20 6.34 12.69 -5.70
C SER A 20 5.48 12.17 -4.55
N VAL A 21 4.29 11.63 -4.82
CA VAL A 21 3.37 11.15 -3.78
C VAL A 21 3.00 9.69 -4.02
N VAL A 22 3.32 8.85 -3.03
CA VAL A 22 3.07 7.41 -3.09
C VAL A 22 2.21 6.98 -1.92
N SER A 23 1.01 6.47 -2.18
CA SER A 23 0.16 5.87 -1.15
C SER A 23 0.54 4.41 -0.94
N ILE A 24 0.69 4.03 0.33
CA ILE A 24 1.14 2.70 0.72
C ILE A 24 0.00 1.94 1.39
N GLY A 25 -0.33 0.78 0.83
CA GLY A 25 -1.24 -0.18 1.43
C GLY A 25 -0.62 -0.92 2.62
N ILE A 26 -1.44 -1.73 3.27
CA ILE A 26 -1.05 -2.58 4.40
C ILE A 26 -0.33 -3.86 3.95
N GLY A 27 0.30 -4.57 4.88
CA GLY A 27 0.99 -5.83 4.62
C GLY A 27 2.39 -5.66 4.04
N VAL A 28 2.70 -6.32 2.92
CA VAL A 28 4.02 -6.21 2.25
C VAL A 28 4.32 -4.77 1.81
N PRO A 29 3.35 -4.01 1.25
CA PRO A 29 3.57 -2.60 0.93
C PRO A 29 4.08 -1.75 2.10
N ALA A 30 3.59 -1.96 3.31
CA ALA A 30 4.00 -1.20 4.48
C ALA A 30 5.51 -1.32 4.81
N ARG A 31 6.19 -2.36 4.31
CA ARG A 31 7.65 -2.52 4.47
C ARG A 31 8.47 -1.55 3.62
N ILE A 32 7.86 -0.93 2.62
CA ILE A 32 8.52 0.04 1.74
C ILE A 32 9.08 1.22 2.55
N THR A 33 8.41 1.59 3.65
CA THR A 33 8.87 2.66 4.54
C THR A 33 10.27 2.45 5.10
N ASP A 34 10.71 1.19 5.21
CA ASP A 34 12.03 0.84 5.72
C ASP A 34 13.15 1.00 4.66
N HIS A 35 12.78 1.20 3.39
CA HIS A 35 13.70 1.23 2.24
C HIS A 35 13.70 2.56 1.48
N VAL A 36 12.78 3.47 1.76
CA VAL A 36 12.72 4.79 1.10
C VAL A 36 13.62 5.78 1.81
N ASP A 37 14.39 6.54 1.05
CA ASP A 37 15.13 7.69 1.59
C ASP A 37 14.16 8.81 1.97
N LEU A 38 14.00 9.03 3.27
CA LEU A 38 13.12 10.08 3.81
C LEU A 38 13.62 11.51 3.51
N LYS A 39 14.86 11.70 3.06
CA LYS A 39 15.39 12.98 2.60
C LYS A 39 15.18 13.18 1.10
N GLY A 40 14.78 12.14 0.40
CA GLY A 40 14.46 12.17 -1.02
C GLY A 40 13.16 12.89 -1.34
N PRO A 41 12.80 12.99 -2.62
CA PRO A 41 11.59 13.72 -3.07
C PRO A 41 10.29 12.99 -2.75
N VAL A 42 10.34 11.69 -2.44
CA VAL A 42 9.16 10.86 -2.24
C VAL A 42 8.46 11.22 -0.93
N MET A 43 7.16 11.54 -1.02
CA MET A 43 6.27 11.67 0.12
C MET A 43 5.38 10.44 0.20
N LEU A 44 5.57 9.64 1.25
CA LEU A 44 4.75 8.46 1.48
C LEU A 44 3.45 8.87 2.16
N HIS A 45 2.33 8.53 1.54
CA HIS A 45 0.98 8.76 2.04
C HIS A 45 0.42 7.48 2.67
N MET A 46 -0.28 7.62 3.77
CA MET A 46 -1.04 6.55 4.42
C MET A 46 -2.49 6.98 4.57
N GLU A 47 -3.43 6.09 4.25
CA GLU A 47 -4.87 6.40 4.18
C GLU A 47 -5.46 6.94 5.48
N ASN A 48 -4.88 6.63 6.64
CA ASN A 48 -5.31 7.14 7.95
C ASN A 48 -5.00 8.63 8.19
N GLY A 49 -4.46 9.35 7.19
CA GLY A 49 -4.27 10.80 7.24
C GLY A 49 -2.85 11.25 7.54
N ILE A 50 -1.83 10.51 7.09
CA ILE A 50 -0.43 10.90 7.22
C ILE A 50 0.20 11.05 5.83
N LEU A 51 0.73 12.22 5.53
CA LEU A 51 1.64 12.44 4.40
C LEU A 51 3.05 12.66 4.94
N GLY A 52 4.01 11.87 4.48
CA GLY A 52 5.37 11.88 5.02
C GLY A 52 5.60 10.83 6.11
N ILE A 53 4.86 9.70 6.08
CA ILE A 53 5.12 8.57 6.98
C ILE A 53 6.51 7.98 6.68
N GLY A 54 7.19 7.57 7.73
CA GLY A 54 8.54 6.99 7.69
C GLY A 54 8.58 5.53 8.15
N PRO A 55 9.78 5.03 8.45
CA PRO A 55 10.00 3.64 8.84
C PRO A 55 9.29 3.30 10.15
N ARG A 56 9.04 2.02 10.31
CA ARG A 56 8.51 1.47 11.56
C ARG A 56 9.47 1.77 12.71
N GLN A 57 8.94 2.07 13.87
CA GLN A 57 9.71 2.36 15.06
C GLN A 57 9.36 1.40 16.19
N ALA A 58 10.31 1.18 17.11
CA ALA A 58 9.98 0.53 18.36
C ALA A 58 9.06 1.43 19.18
N ALA A 59 8.13 0.85 19.93
CA ALA A 59 7.11 1.58 20.69
C ALA A 59 7.68 2.66 21.65
N ASN A 60 8.91 2.47 22.13
CA ASN A 60 9.61 3.42 22.98
C ASN A 60 10.36 4.53 22.22
N GLN A 61 10.37 4.50 20.90
CA GLN A 61 11.07 5.47 20.04
C GLN A 61 10.10 6.29 19.17
N SER A 62 8.83 5.89 19.10
CA SER A 62 7.80 6.61 18.34
C SER A 62 7.13 7.67 19.19
N ALA A 63 6.60 8.72 18.56
CA ALA A 63 5.60 9.56 19.18
C ALA A 63 4.40 8.68 19.57
N PRO A 64 3.85 8.82 20.80
CA PRO A 64 2.81 7.89 21.31
C PRO A 64 1.59 7.76 20.41
N ASP A 65 1.28 8.78 19.62
CA ASP A 65 0.07 8.89 18.84
C ASP A 65 0.29 8.69 17.33
N VAL A 66 1.52 8.34 16.90
CA VAL A 66 1.83 8.16 15.47
C VAL A 66 1.94 6.67 15.14
N ALA A 67 1.00 6.19 14.35
CA ALA A 67 0.95 4.83 13.86
C ALA A 67 0.51 4.78 12.39
N ASN A 68 0.92 3.71 11.70
CA ASN A 68 0.42 3.42 10.38
C ASN A 68 -1.05 2.92 10.41
N ALA A 69 -1.65 2.66 9.24
CA ALA A 69 -3.05 2.27 9.12
C ALA A 69 -3.44 0.95 9.83
N ILE A 70 -2.46 0.16 10.31
CA ILE A 70 -2.71 -1.06 11.10
C ILE A 70 -2.26 -0.92 12.57
N GLY A 71 -2.02 0.31 13.04
CA GLY A 71 -1.67 0.58 14.42
C GLY A 71 -0.22 0.28 14.82
N VAL A 72 0.67 0.05 13.84
CA VAL A 72 2.09 -0.14 14.13
C VAL A 72 2.77 1.23 14.24
N PRO A 73 3.51 1.48 15.36
CA PRO A 73 4.25 2.73 15.55
C PRO A 73 5.18 3.04 14.39
N ALA A 74 5.16 4.28 13.92
CA ALA A 74 5.92 4.72 12.76
C ALA A 74 6.57 6.09 13.01
N GLY A 75 7.71 6.32 12.37
CA GLY A 75 8.31 7.64 12.28
C GLY A 75 7.61 8.48 11.22
N VAL A 76 7.93 9.77 11.21
CA VAL A 76 7.48 10.70 10.18
C VAL A 76 8.64 11.61 9.77
N ARG A 77 8.54 12.16 8.58
CA ARG A 77 9.46 13.21 8.10
C ARG A 77 9.24 14.49 8.90
N ALA A 78 10.25 15.35 8.93
CA ALA A 78 10.15 16.66 9.59
C ALA A 78 9.11 17.61 8.94
N ASP A 79 8.84 17.38 7.65
CA ASP A 79 7.87 18.12 6.84
C ASP A 79 6.55 17.32 6.64
N ALA A 80 6.28 16.35 7.51
CA ALA A 80 5.07 15.55 7.45
C ALA A 80 3.82 16.41 7.77
N ALA A 81 2.71 16.04 7.12
CA ALA A 81 1.41 16.62 7.40
C ALA A 81 0.44 15.57 7.94
N PHE A 82 -0.42 15.99 8.86
CA PHE A 82 -1.49 15.18 9.43
C PHE A 82 -2.83 15.80 9.11
N PHE A 83 -3.79 14.99 8.73
CA PHE A 83 -5.13 15.44 8.37
C PHE A 83 -6.15 14.33 8.67
N ASP A 84 -7.42 14.67 8.60
CA ASP A 84 -8.48 13.71 8.82
C ASP A 84 -8.63 12.74 7.64
N ILE A 85 -9.36 11.65 7.88
CA ILE A 85 -9.57 10.61 6.86
C ILE A 85 -10.38 11.12 5.67
N ASP A 86 -11.26 12.12 5.86
CA ASP A 86 -12.04 12.68 4.77
C ASP A 86 -11.14 13.41 3.77
N LEU A 87 -10.19 14.22 4.25
CA LEU A 87 -9.20 14.86 3.38
C LEU A 87 -8.30 13.81 2.71
N SER A 88 -7.88 12.76 3.43
CA SER A 88 -7.11 11.67 2.87
C SER A 88 -7.83 11.02 1.68
N ILE A 89 -9.12 10.66 1.85
CA ILE A 89 -9.94 10.07 0.78
C ILE A 89 -10.11 11.04 -0.39
N ARG A 90 -10.30 12.33 -0.12
CA ARG A 90 -10.37 13.35 -1.19
C ARG A 90 -9.07 13.46 -1.97
N MET A 91 -7.91 13.36 -1.31
CA MET A 91 -6.61 13.31 -1.99
C MET A 91 -6.51 12.09 -2.90
N MET A 92 -6.93 10.92 -2.41
CA MET A 92 -6.92 9.69 -3.20
C MET A 92 -7.83 9.82 -4.43
N ARG A 93 -9.10 10.18 -4.24
CA ARG A 93 -10.10 10.33 -5.33
C ARG A 93 -9.80 11.50 -6.27
N GLY A 94 -9.16 12.54 -5.77
CA GLY A 94 -8.83 13.75 -6.52
C GLY A 94 -7.63 13.64 -7.45
N GLY A 95 -7.00 12.45 -7.56
CA GLY A 95 -5.84 12.24 -8.44
C GLY A 95 -4.54 12.84 -7.90
N HIS A 96 -4.44 13.11 -6.60
CA HIS A 96 -3.24 13.65 -5.96
C HIS A 96 -2.23 12.58 -5.55
N ILE A 97 -2.52 11.31 -5.82
CA ILE A 97 -1.62 10.18 -5.60
C ILE A 97 -1.02 9.76 -6.95
N ASP A 98 0.28 9.87 -7.10
CA ASP A 98 0.97 9.48 -8.34
C ASP A 98 1.04 7.96 -8.46
N VAL A 99 1.36 7.27 -7.37
CA VAL A 99 1.45 5.80 -7.32
C VAL A 99 0.76 5.29 -6.07
N ALA A 100 -0.11 4.29 -6.22
CA ALA A 100 -0.58 3.49 -5.09
C ALA A 100 0.08 2.11 -5.12
N VAL A 101 0.69 1.72 -4.00
CA VAL A 101 1.26 0.38 -3.82
C VAL A 101 0.34 -0.44 -2.95
N LEU A 102 -0.27 -1.47 -3.54
CA LEU A 102 -1.30 -2.28 -2.89
C LEU A 102 -0.86 -3.74 -2.76
N GLY A 103 -1.33 -4.40 -1.70
CA GLY A 103 -1.32 -5.85 -1.62
C GLY A 103 -2.46 -6.44 -2.46
N ALA A 104 -2.32 -7.73 -2.86
CA ALA A 104 -3.40 -8.44 -3.51
C ALA A 104 -3.45 -9.92 -3.10
N MET A 105 -4.65 -10.49 -3.24
CA MET A 105 -4.87 -11.94 -3.14
C MET A 105 -4.83 -12.59 -4.51
N GLU A 106 -5.40 -11.94 -5.54
CA GLU A 106 -5.32 -12.34 -6.94
C GLU A 106 -5.16 -11.12 -7.84
N VAL A 107 -4.44 -11.28 -8.95
CA VAL A 107 -4.37 -10.34 -10.07
C VAL A 107 -4.63 -11.13 -11.35
N ALA A 108 -5.57 -10.67 -12.15
CA ALA A 108 -5.92 -11.32 -13.40
C ALA A 108 -5.13 -10.76 -14.60
N GLN A 109 -5.10 -11.53 -15.68
CA GLN A 109 -4.40 -11.16 -16.91
C GLN A 109 -4.91 -9.86 -17.54
N ASN A 110 -6.19 -9.55 -17.35
CA ASN A 110 -6.83 -8.32 -17.83
C ASN A 110 -6.61 -7.10 -16.93
N GLY A 111 -5.82 -7.23 -15.86
CA GLY A 111 -5.55 -6.17 -14.90
C GLY A 111 -6.56 -6.05 -13.76
N ASP A 112 -7.49 -6.98 -13.61
CA ASP A 112 -8.39 -7.01 -12.46
C ASP A 112 -7.62 -7.32 -11.18
N LEU A 113 -7.97 -6.64 -10.11
CA LEU A 113 -7.37 -6.75 -8.78
C LEU A 113 -8.39 -7.24 -7.77
N ALA A 114 -8.06 -8.30 -7.03
CA ALA A 114 -8.82 -8.77 -5.88
C ALA A 114 -7.90 -8.81 -4.64
N GLY A 115 -8.21 -8.01 -3.61
CA GLY A 115 -7.29 -7.84 -2.50
C GLY A 115 -7.93 -7.61 -1.14
N TRP A 116 -9.25 -7.40 -1.06
CA TRP A 116 -9.89 -6.98 0.17
C TRP A 116 -10.62 -8.08 0.93
N ARG A 117 -11.03 -9.16 0.25
CA ARG A 117 -11.84 -10.21 0.86
C ARG A 117 -11.42 -11.60 0.42
N VAL A 118 -11.31 -12.50 1.41
CA VAL A 118 -11.19 -13.93 1.20
C VAL A 118 -12.43 -14.61 1.81
N PRO A 119 -13.23 -15.36 1.06
CA PRO A 119 -14.39 -16.07 1.59
C PRO A 119 -14.00 -16.96 2.77
N GLY A 120 -14.77 -16.87 3.86
CA GLY A 120 -14.54 -17.65 5.08
C GLY A 120 -13.50 -17.07 6.04
N ALA A 121 -12.80 -16.00 5.68
CA ALA A 121 -11.96 -15.23 6.60
C ALA A 121 -12.76 -14.10 7.28
N VAL A 122 -12.21 -13.57 8.37
CA VAL A 122 -12.76 -12.36 9.01
C VAL A 122 -12.74 -11.22 8.01
N ASP A 123 -13.90 -10.61 7.77
CA ASP A 123 -14.03 -9.50 6.85
C ASP A 123 -13.60 -8.20 7.54
N SER A 124 -12.44 -7.68 7.16
CA SER A 124 -11.91 -6.42 7.68
C SER A 124 -12.36 -5.19 6.87
N GLY A 125 -13.18 -5.39 5.84
CA GLY A 125 -13.63 -4.32 4.95
C GLY A 125 -12.60 -3.96 3.88
N MET A 126 -12.99 -3.05 2.99
CA MET A 126 -12.19 -2.64 1.83
C MET A 126 -11.11 -1.61 2.17
N GLY A 127 -11.27 -0.86 3.25
CA GLY A 127 -10.42 0.30 3.53
C GLY A 127 -10.39 1.30 2.36
N GLY A 128 -9.31 2.03 2.20
CA GLY A 128 -9.09 2.98 1.11
C GLY A 128 -8.66 2.37 -0.23
N ALA A 129 -8.56 1.03 -0.33
CA ALA A 129 -8.03 0.40 -1.54
C ALA A 129 -8.85 0.71 -2.80
N MET A 130 -10.19 0.76 -2.69
CA MET A 130 -11.05 1.12 -3.82
C MET A 130 -10.90 2.58 -4.23
N ASP A 131 -10.70 3.48 -3.29
CA ASP A 131 -10.46 4.89 -3.58
C ASP A 131 -9.11 5.08 -4.30
N LEU A 132 -8.09 4.31 -3.89
CA LEU A 132 -6.78 4.33 -4.51
C LEU A 132 -6.80 3.78 -5.93
N VAL A 133 -7.48 2.67 -6.21
CA VAL A 133 -7.51 2.09 -7.57
C VAL A 133 -8.29 2.95 -8.56
N VAL A 134 -9.19 3.81 -8.08
CA VAL A 134 -9.93 4.76 -8.91
C VAL A 134 -9.15 6.07 -9.12
N GLY A 135 -8.47 6.56 -8.09
CA GLY A 135 -7.90 7.91 -8.09
C GLY A 135 -6.40 8.00 -8.33
N ALA A 136 -5.61 6.97 -8.02
CA ALA A 136 -4.18 7.01 -8.27
C ALA A 136 -3.86 6.90 -9.77
N ARG A 137 -2.80 7.59 -10.20
CA ARG A 137 -2.39 7.60 -11.61
C ARG A 137 -1.76 6.27 -12.05
N ARG A 138 -1.14 5.54 -11.15
CA ARG A 138 -0.53 4.23 -11.39
C ARG A 138 -0.71 3.33 -10.18
N ILE A 139 -1.04 2.07 -10.43
CA ILE A 139 -1.11 1.03 -9.39
C ILE A 139 0.11 0.09 -9.53
N ILE A 140 0.76 -0.19 -8.41
CA ILE A 140 1.77 -1.23 -8.30
C ILE A 140 1.27 -2.28 -7.31
N VAL A 141 1.20 -3.53 -7.72
CA VAL A 141 0.83 -4.62 -6.84
C VAL A 141 2.06 -5.28 -6.23
N CYS A 142 2.05 -5.40 -4.91
CA CYS A 142 3.13 -5.92 -4.08
C CYS A 142 2.67 -7.20 -3.37
N MET A 143 3.00 -8.35 -3.93
CA MET A 143 2.59 -9.64 -3.38
C MET A 143 3.54 -10.80 -3.76
N SER A 144 3.49 -11.90 -3.02
CA SER A 144 4.02 -13.18 -3.50
C SER A 144 3.16 -13.70 -4.67
N HIS A 145 3.76 -14.39 -5.64
CA HIS A 145 3.01 -14.94 -6.80
C HIS A 145 2.23 -16.22 -6.46
N THR A 146 2.48 -16.80 -5.30
CA THR A 146 1.77 -17.98 -4.80
C THR A 146 1.25 -17.75 -3.39
N SER A 147 0.13 -18.38 -3.06
CA SER A 147 -0.40 -18.44 -1.69
C SER A 147 0.45 -19.38 -0.81
N SER A 148 0.22 -19.39 0.49
CA SER A 148 0.84 -20.35 1.43
C SER A 148 0.53 -21.82 1.09
N GLY A 149 -0.61 -22.08 0.45
CA GLY A 149 -1.01 -23.40 -0.05
C GLY A 149 -0.46 -23.72 -1.46
N GLY A 150 0.40 -22.87 -2.04
CA GLY A 150 1.01 -23.09 -3.36
C GLY A 150 0.13 -22.71 -4.55
N ALA A 151 -1.10 -22.23 -4.35
CA ALA A 151 -1.97 -21.79 -5.43
C ALA A 151 -1.44 -20.50 -6.07
N ALA A 152 -1.53 -20.38 -7.40
CA ALA A 152 -1.16 -19.17 -8.13
C ALA A 152 -2.07 -17.99 -7.74
N LYS A 153 -1.48 -16.82 -7.60
CA LYS A 153 -2.16 -15.55 -7.37
C LYS A 153 -2.19 -14.65 -8.61
N LEU A 154 -1.34 -14.92 -9.59
CA LEU A 154 -1.49 -14.42 -10.95
C LEU A 154 -2.36 -15.42 -11.71
N VAL A 155 -3.55 -15.00 -12.12
CA VAL A 155 -4.61 -15.88 -12.62
C VAL A 155 -5.16 -15.37 -13.96
N PRO A 156 -5.76 -16.24 -14.81
CA PRO A 156 -6.45 -15.76 -16.00
C PRO A 156 -7.60 -14.80 -15.64
N ASP A 157 -8.42 -15.19 -14.66
CA ASP A 157 -9.57 -14.42 -14.15
C ASP A 157 -9.60 -14.49 -12.63
N CYS A 158 -9.88 -13.37 -11.95
CA CYS A 158 -10.05 -13.34 -10.52
C CYS A 158 -11.30 -14.11 -10.10
N ARG A 159 -11.16 -14.93 -9.04
CA ARG A 159 -12.25 -15.68 -8.42
C ARG A 159 -12.75 -15.03 -7.14
N LEU A 160 -11.92 -14.17 -6.55
CA LEU A 160 -12.24 -13.42 -5.34
C LEU A 160 -12.93 -12.10 -5.69
N PRO A 161 -13.70 -11.51 -4.74
CA PRO A 161 -14.33 -10.21 -4.95
C PRO A 161 -13.33 -9.14 -5.35
N LEU A 162 -13.63 -8.42 -6.43
CA LEU A 162 -12.73 -7.43 -7.01
C LEU A 162 -12.61 -6.18 -6.13
N THR A 163 -11.41 -5.63 -6.08
CA THR A 163 -11.11 -4.28 -5.58
C THR A 163 -11.20 -3.25 -6.71
N GLY A 164 -10.80 -3.65 -7.91
CA GLY A 164 -10.86 -2.82 -9.12
C GLY A 164 -10.76 -3.67 -10.38
N THR A 165 -11.26 -3.13 -11.48
CA THR A 165 -11.34 -3.79 -12.79
C THR A 165 -10.38 -3.12 -13.76
N GLY A 166 -9.43 -3.88 -14.33
CA GLY A 166 -8.48 -3.38 -15.32
C GLY A 166 -7.56 -2.26 -14.79
N VAL A 167 -7.14 -2.34 -13.52
CA VAL A 167 -6.41 -1.27 -12.82
C VAL A 167 -4.91 -1.52 -12.66
N VAL A 168 -4.43 -2.75 -12.94
CA VAL A 168 -3.03 -3.16 -12.82
C VAL A 168 -2.35 -3.25 -14.18
#